data_c7efa8d40c7a38bd630a3bb6226c2c6a
#
_entry.id   c7efa8d40c7a38bd630a3bb6226c2c6a
#
_cell.length_a   1.000
_cell.length_b   1.000
_cell.length_c   1.000
_cell.angle_alpha   90.00
_cell.angle_beta   90.00
_cell.angle_gamma   90.00
#
_symmetry.space_group_name_H-M   'P 1'
#
loop_
_entity.id
_entity.type
_entity.pdbx_description
1 polymer ?
#
loop_
_entity_poly.entity_id
_entity_poly.type
_entity_poly.pdbx_seq_one_letter_code
_entity_poly.pdbx_strand_id
1 'polypeptide(L)'
;MVIADLRLEYSSNVGFASDQGGRGFQHPSHMAMRSDKRIFVASRGVGPTVGIQMVSRDFEFFGKIGSQGTSVGQMMEPSAIAFDSDENMYVADEKLDRVTRFDYEGQVIDAWGVSGKGLGELRRPTGLLIIDDVVYVSDALNHRIQRYYTDGRFIDQFNSTKTIESQLRYPWGITSGLDRDLYVADWGNDRIVRFDLNGNLMSVLSKGLGAELPLNRPADVAVDPDGNIYVADWGNQVLQIFDQNDKFLYMSRGEADLNQWALEYFEAQQDEKQARSSYVPVYETDTEDVREVSARIEPYFWDPCSVMVDADSRVYVLETCRHRFQIFERI
;
A
#
# COMPACT_ATOMS: atom_id res chain seq x y z
N MET A 1 0.87 -32.32 -11.85
CA MET A 1 -0.20 -31.34 -11.61
C MET A 1 0.18 -30.11 -12.43
N VAL A 2 -0.56 -29.79 -13.49
CA VAL A 2 -0.30 -28.60 -14.29
C VAL A 2 -0.63 -27.43 -13.35
N ILE A 3 0.37 -26.63 -12.98
CA ILE A 3 0.14 -25.36 -12.31
C ILE A 3 -0.61 -24.53 -13.34
N ALA A 4 -1.87 -24.23 -13.09
CA ALA A 4 -2.62 -23.28 -13.91
C ALA A 4 -1.81 -21.97 -13.89
N ASP A 5 -1.50 -21.44 -15.08
CA ASP A 5 -0.83 -20.13 -15.19
C ASP A 5 -1.72 -19.11 -14.49
N LEU A 6 -1.26 -18.57 -13.35
CA LEU A 6 -1.96 -17.50 -12.65
C LEU A 6 -2.13 -16.33 -13.62
N ARG A 7 -3.36 -15.88 -13.82
CA ARG A 7 -3.69 -14.71 -14.62
C ARG A 7 -4.60 -13.80 -13.81
N LEU A 8 -4.47 -12.52 -14.07
CA LEU A 8 -5.37 -11.50 -13.55
C LEU A 8 -6.21 -10.95 -14.69
N GLU A 9 -7.49 -10.77 -14.45
CA GLU A 9 -8.41 -10.04 -15.31
C GLU A 9 -8.83 -8.75 -14.60
N TYR A 10 -8.68 -7.61 -15.27
CA TYR A 10 -9.12 -6.34 -14.76
C TYR A 10 -10.65 -6.35 -14.56
N SER A 11 -11.09 -5.97 -13.38
CA SER A 11 -12.51 -5.94 -12.98
C SER A 11 -13.05 -4.51 -12.94
N SER A 12 -12.39 -3.64 -12.18
CA SER A 12 -12.82 -2.26 -12.00
C SER A 12 -11.70 -1.42 -11.36
N ASN A 13 -11.97 -0.13 -11.16
CA ASN A 13 -11.14 0.72 -10.30
C ASN A 13 -12.00 1.70 -9.52
N VAL A 14 -11.53 2.10 -8.33
CA VAL A 14 -12.23 3.05 -7.45
C VAL A 14 -11.30 4.21 -7.15
N GLY A 15 -11.82 5.42 -7.24
CA GLY A 15 -11.11 6.66 -6.92
C GLY A 15 -10.90 7.56 -8.12
N PHE A 16 -10.67 8.82 -7.83
CA PHE A 16 -10.20 9.87 -8.72
C PHE A 16 -9.64 11.01 -7.87
N ALA A 17 -8.95 11.96 -8.48
CA ALA A 17 -8.42 13.12 -7.77
C ALA A 17 -9.57 13.95 -7.14
N SER A 18 -9.50 14.17 -5.83
CA SER A 18 -10.47 14.99 -5.11
C SER A 18 -9.75 16.08 -4.32
N ASP A 19 -10.12 17.33 -4.51
CA ASP A 19 -9.58 18.49 -3.79
C ASP A 19 -10.52 19.00 -2.68
N GLN A 20 -11.76 18.51 -2.62
CA GLN A 20 -12.81 18.97 -1.71
C GLN A 20 -13.03 18.09 -0.48
N GLY A 21 -12.26 16.98 -0.33
CA GLY A 21 -12.41 16.05 0.80
C GLY A 21 -13.68 15.20 0.78
N GLY A 22 -14.37 15.13 -0.36
CA GLY A 22 -15.49 14.23 -0.60
C GLY A 22 -15.04 12.87 -1.15
N ARG A 23 -15.79 12.33 -2.11
CA ARG A 23 -15.41 11.12 -2.85
C ARG A 23 -14.05 11.31 -3.52
N GLY A 24 -13.29 10.23 -3.61
CA GLY A 24 -11.98 10.22 -4.25
C GLY A 24 -10.83 10.39 -3.27
N PHE A 25 -9.61 10.35 -3.79
CA PHE A 25 -8.39 10.36 -3.00
C PHE A 25 -7.49 11.50 -3.46
N GLN A 26 -6.53 11.88 -2.61
CA GLN A 26 -5.47 12.79 -3.03
C GLN A 26 -4.12 12.27 -2.52
N HIS A 27 -3.23 11.92 -3.47
CA HIS A 27 -1.95 11.29 -3.21
C HIS A 27 -2.07 10.13 -2.21
N PRO A 28 -2.92 9.11 -2.50
CA PRO A 28 -3.08 7.99 -1.60
C PRO A 28 -1.76 7.24 -1.43
N SER A 29 -1.52 6.71 -0.24
CA SER A 29 -0.24 6.12 0.14
C SER A 29 -0.34 4.67 0.58
N HIS A 30 -1.48 4.27 1.12
CA HIS A 30 -1.72 2.91 1.61
C HIS A 30 -3.21 2.62 1.68
N MET A 31 -3.56 1.35 1.58
CA MET A 31 -4.93 0.88 1.79
C MET A 31 -4.96 -0.38 2.63
N ALA A 32 -6.03 -0.56 3.39
CA ALA A 32 -6.30 -1.77 4.15
C ALA A 32 -7.79 -2.08 4.13
N MET A 33 -8.15 -3.35 4.18
CA MET A 33 -9.54 -3.80 4.23
C MET A 33 -9.87 -4.27 5.64
N ARG A 34 -11.00 -3.82 6.18
CA ARG A 34 -11.55 -4.30 7.44
C ARG A 34 -12.45 -5.52 7.20
N SER A 35 -12.78 -6.28 8.23
CA SER A 35 -13.57 -7.51 8.13
C SER A 35 -14.97 -7.29 7.52
N ASP A 36 -15.54 -6.09 7.67
CA ASP A 36 -16.80 -5.66 7.07
C ASP A 36 -16.69 -5.33 5.57
N LYS A 37 -15.53 -5.62 4.95
CA LYS A 37 -15.21 -5.37 3.54
C LYS A 37 -15.11 -3.89 3.14
N ARG A 38 -15.10 -2.97 4.09
CA ARG A 38 -14.75 -1.57 3.82
C ARG A 38 -13.26 -1.44 3.59
N ILE A 39 -12.92 -0.63 2.60
CA ILE A 39 -11.53 -0.32 2.23
C ILE A 39 -11.21 1.06 2.78
N PHE A 40 -10.15 1.14 3.54
CA PHE A 40 -9.64 2.36 4.16
C PHE A 40 -8.43 2.81 3.38
N VAL A 41 -8.45 4.04 2.87
CA VAL A 41 -7.39 4.61 2.01
C VAL A 41 -6.78 5.83 2.69
N ALA A 42 -5.49 5.77 2.97
CA ALA A 42 -4.72 6.89 3.52
C ALA A 42 -4.41 7.91 2.43
N SER A 43 -4.88 9.15 2.59
CA SER A 43 -4.65 10.25 1.67
C SER A 43 -3.75 11.32 2.28
N ARG A 44 -2.71 11.70 1.53
CA ARG A 44 -1.69 12.68 1.93
C ARG A 44 -1.89 14.07 1.34
N GLY A 45 -3.06 14.38 0.84
CA GLY A 45 -3.37 15.65 0.20
C GLY A 45 -3.12 16.89 1.07
N VAL A 46 -3.86 17.93 0.84
CA VAL A 46 -3.81 19.17 1.64
C VAL A 46 -5.20 19.55 2.14
N GLY A 47 -5.25 20.17 3.32
CA GLY A 47 -6.51 20.65 3.89
C GLY A 47 -7.54 19.54 4.10
N PRO A 48 -8.73 19.66 3.50
CA PRO A 48 -9.82 18.73 3.72
C PRO A 48 -9.58 17.31 3.17
N THR A 49 -8.56 17.12 2.32
CA THR A 49 -8.29 15.83 1.68
C THR A 49 -7.40 14.91 2.50
N VAL A 50 -6.69 15.43 3.51
CA VAL A 50 -5.88 14.62 4.43
C VAL A 50 -6.78 13.79 5.34
N GLY A 51 -6.45 12.52 5.49
CA GLY A 51 -7.15 11.58 6.36
C GLY A 51 -7.32 10.21 5.74
N ILE A 52 -8.17 9.40 6.35
CA ILE A 52 -8.47 8.03 5.92
C ILE A 52 -9.87 8.00 5.32
N GLN A 53 -9.98 7.87 4.01
CA GLN A 53 -11.25 7.69 3.32
C GLN A 53 -11.72 6.24 3.44
N MET A 54 -13.02 6.07 3.69
CA MET A 54 -13.67 4.77 3.76
C MET A 54 -14.55 4.56 2.53
N VAL A 55 -14.31 3.51 1.78
CA VAL A 55 -15.03 3.20 0.54
C VAL A 55 -15.35 1.70 0.47
N SER A 56 -16.23 1.32 -0.46
CA SER A 56 -16.37 -0.07 -0.90
C SER A 56 -15.86 -0.24 -2.34
N ARG A 57 -15.67 -1.48 -2.75
CA ARG A 57 -15.40 -1.81 -4.15
C ARG A 57 -16.57 -1.49 -5.09
N ASP A 58 -17.78 -1.39 -4.52
CA ASP A 58 -19.02 -1.10 -5.23
C ASP A 58 -19.35 0.40 -5.25
N PHE A 59 -18.31 1.25 -5.10
CA PHE A 59 -18.35 2.71 -5.22
C PHE A 59 -19.13 3.45 -4.12
N GLU A 60 -19.40 2.82 -2.97
CA GLU A 60 -19.94 3.53 -1.82
C GLU A 60 -18.83 4.34 -1.12
N PHE A 61 -19.16 5.53 -0.68
CA PHE A 61 -18.30 6.38 0.15
C PHE A 61 -18.92 6.53 1.54
N PHE A 62 -18.23 5.99 2.55
CA PHE A 62 -18.73 5.97 3.95
C PHE A 62 -18.23 7.15 4.77
N GLY A 63 -17.45 8.06 4.17
CA GLY A 63 -16.90 9.21 4.87
C GLY A 63 -15.40 9.12 5.07
N LYS A 64 -14.90 9.94 6.00
CA LYS A 64 -13.47 10.11 6.27
C LYS A 64 -13.21 10.19 7.77
N ILE A 65 -12.12 9.55 8.21
CA ILE A 65 -11.58 9.64 9.57
C ILE A 65 -10.38 10.56 9.58
N GLY A 66 -10.28 11.40 10.61
CA GLY A 66 -9.18 12.33 10.81
C GLY A 66 -9.26 13.59 9.95
N SER A 67 -8.32 14.49 10.15
CA SER A 67 -8.17 15.77 9.45
C SER A 67 -6.71 16.20 9.47
N GLN A 68 -6.35 17.19 8.66
CA GLN A 68 -5.00 17.73 8.67
C GLN A 68 -4.67 18.42 10.00
N GLY A 69 -3.49 18.13 10.56
CA GLY A 69 -2.97 18.78 11.76
C GLY A 69 -2.03 17.91 12.56
N THR A 70 -1.58 18.42 13.69
CA THR A 70 -0.58 17.78 14.56
C THR A 70 -1.13 17.28 15.89
N SER A 71 -2.37 17.62 16.24
CA SER A 71 -3.04 17.12 17.44
C SER A 71 -3.30 15.61 17.37
N VAL A 72 -3.57 14.98 18.50
CA VAL A 72 -3.95 13.56 18.53
C VAL A 72 -5.23 13.36 17.72
N GLY A 73 -5.24 12.35 16.85
CA GLY A 73 -6.33 12.12 15.90
C GLY A 73 -6.25 12.91 14.59
N GLN A 74 -5.36 13.89 14.49
CA GLN A 74 -5.05 14.57 13.23
C GLN A 74 -3.85 13.91 12.54
N MET A 75 -3.69 14.16 11.25
CA MET A 75 -2.68 13.55 10.38
C MET A 75 -2.02 14.61 9.51
N MET A 76 -0.79 14.38 9.10
CA MET A 76 -0.08 15.21 8.13
C MET A 76 0.27 14.43 6.86
N GLU A 77 0.93 13.28 7.02
CA GLU A 77 1.32 12.39 5.93
C GLU A 77 1.04 10.93 6.34
N PRO A 78 -0.25 10.50 6.44
CA PRO A 78 -0.57 9.13 6.80
C PRO A 78 0.04 8.16 5.78
N SER A 79 0.71 7.11 6.26
CA SER A 79 1.57 6.24 5.44
C SER A 79 1.14 4.77 5.43
N ALA A 80 0.59 4.27 6.53
CA ALA A 80 0.13 2.89 6.62
C ALA A 80 -1.10 2.78 7.52
N ILE A 81 -1.91 1.75 7.25
CA ILE A 81 -3.11 1.40 8.01
C ILE A 81 -3.03 -0.09 8.34
N ALA A 82 -3.34 -0.44 9.59
CA ALA A 82 -3.54 -1.83 10.00
C ALA A 82 -4.71 -1.90 10.99
N PHE A 83 -5.29 -3.10 11.13
CA PHE A 83 -6.37 -3.38 12.09
C PHE A 83 -5.92 -4.47 13.05
N ASP A 84 -6.30 -4.35 14.33
CA ASP A 84 -6.15 -5.42 15.32
C ASP A 84 -7.38 -6.36 15.30
N SER A 85 -7.39 -7.37 16.17
CA SER A 85 -8.48 -8.34 16.29
C SER A 85 -9.79 -7.73 16.79
N ASP A 86 -9.74 -6.60 17.46
CA ASP A 86 -10.90 -5.82 17.94
C ASP A 86 -11.36 -4.79 16.91
N GLU A 87 -10.77 -4.82 15.68
CA GLU A 87 -11.05 -3.90 14.58
C GLU A 87 -10.66 -2.44 14.87
N ASN A 88 -9.79 -2.19 15.88
CA ASN A 88 -9.21 -0.88 16.05
C ASN A 88 -8.25 -0.59 14.90
N MET A 89 -8.32 0.63 14.38
CA MET A 89 -7.48 1.08 13.26
C MET A 89 -6.22 1.76 13.79
N TYR A 90 -5.06 1.32 13.29
CA TYR A 90 -3.76 1.95 13.53
C TYR A 90 -3.31 2.66 12.27
N VAL A 91 -2.89 3.91 12.40
CA VAL A 91 -2.41 4.74 11.30
C VAL A 91 -1.02 5.25 11.61
N ALA A 92 -0.03 4.89 10.81
CA ALA A 92 1.29 5.52 10.85
C ALA A 92 1.28 6.85 10.10
N ASP A 93 2.03 7.82 10.58
CA ASP A 93 2.19 9.13 9.94
C ASP A 93 3.68 9.47 9.80
N GLU A 94 4.15 9.53 8.56
CA GLU A 94 5.55 9.81 8.25
C GLU A 94 6.04 11.18 8.72
N LYS A 95 5.17 12.17 8.72
CA LYS A 95 5.52 13.54 9.08
C LYS A 95 5.52 13.78 10.58
N LEU A 96 4.67 13.04 11.28
CA LEU A 96 4.49 13.18 12.71
C LEU A 96 5.34 12.17 13.51
N ASP A 97 6.02 11.23 12.83
CA ASP A 97 6.84 10.19 13.44
C ASP A 97 6.09 9.41 14.53
N ARG A 98 4.80 9.09 14.28
CA ARG A 98 3.93 8.45 15.26
C ARG A 98 2.96 7.47 14.64
N VAL A 99 2.36 6.63 15.47
CA VAL A 99 1.19 5.81 15.19
C VAL A 99 0.01 6.33 16.01
N THR A 100 -1.14 6.51 15.39
CA THR A 100 -2.39 6.88 16.05
C THR A 100 -3.37 5.72 15.98
N ARG A 101 -4.01 5.38 17.11
CA ARG A 101 -5.01 4.32 17.21
C ARG A 101 -6.41 4.92 17.31
N PHE A 102 -7.32 4.36 16.54
CA PHE A 102 -8.74 4.71 16.51
C PHE A 102 -9.58 3.46 16.84
N ASP A 103 -10.72 3.65 17.46
CA ASP A 103 -11.70 2.59 17.68
C ASP A 103 -12.45 2.22 16.39
N TYR A 104 -13.35 1.25 16.50
CA TYR A 104 -14.16 0.78 15.37
C TYR A 104 -14.98 1.90 14.73
N GLU A 105 -15.48 2.87 15.49
CA GLU A 105 -16.25 4.02 15.05
C GLU A 105 -15.40 5.15 14.48
N GLY A 106 -14.06 5.02 14.55
CA GLY A 106 -13.10 6.03 14.09
C GLY A 106 -12.84 7.15 15.10
N GLN A 107 -13.20 6.95 16.38
CA GLN A 107 -12.80 7.86 17.44
C GLN A 107 -11.37 7.56 17.89
N VAL A 108 -10.61 8.61 18.16
CA VAL A 108 -9.23 8.44 18.59
C VAL A 108 -9.16 7.83 19.99
N ILE A 109 -8.37 6.76 20.15
CA ILE A 109 -8.08 6.14 21.43
C ILE A 109 -6.82 6.78 22.02
N ASP A 110 -5.70 6.70 21.30
CA ASP A 110 -4.40 7.21 21.70
C ASP A 110 -3.48 7.45 20.50
N ALA A 111 -2.28 7.95 20.78
CA ALA A 111 -1.19 8.01 19.82
C ALA A 111 0.15 7.87 20.52
N TRP A 112 1.09 7.21 19.88
CA TRP A 112 2.42 6.96 20.40
C TRP A 112 3.49 7.06 19.30
N GLY A 113 4.74 7.19 19.73
CA GLY A 113 5.89 7.45 18.86
C GLY A 113 6.42 8.86 19.11
N VAL A 114 7.75 8.96 19.16
CA VAL A 114 8.50 10.20 19.33
C VAL A 114 9.58 10.21 18.24
N SER A 115 9.77 11.39 17.62
CA SER A 115 10.78 11.55 16.58
C SER A 115 12.18 11.31 17.10
N GLY A 116 12.92 10.38 16.49
CA GLY A 116 14.31 10.09 16.87
C GLY A 116 14.85 8.78 16.33
N LYS A 117 16.03 8.38 16.87
CA LYS A 117 16.76 7.16 16.49
C LYS A 117 16.89 6.15 17.64
N GLY A 118 16.48 6.53 18.83
CA GLY A 118 16.54 5.69 20.04
C GLY A 118 15.58 4.50 19.95
N LEU A 119 15.60 3.68 20.98
CA LEU A 119 14.66 2.57 21.16
C LEU A 119 13.27 3.14 21.41
N GLY A 120 12.28 2.70 20.63
CA GLY A 120 10.90 3.22 20.71
C GLY A 120 10.70 4.59 20.05
N GLU A 121 11.75 5.23 19.53
CA GLU A 121 11.63 6.45 18.71
C GLU A 121 11.47 6.08 17.23
N LEU A 122 10.74 6.87 16.46
CA LEU A 122 10.41 6.63 15.05
C LEU A 122 10.96 7.75 14.15
N ARG A 123 11.25 7.40 12.90
CA ARG A 123 11.55 8.36 11.82
C ARG A 123 10.94 7.91 10.51
N ARG A 124 9.90 8.61 10.08
CA ARG A 124 9.12 8.30 8.89
C ARG A 124 8.65 6.84 8.87
N PRO A 125 7.77 6.44 9.79
CA PRO A 125 7.17 5.11 9.76
C PRO A 125 6.34 4.97 8.49
N THR A 126 6.53 3.85 7.74
CA THR A 126 5.95 3.64 6.40
C THR A 126 5.09 2.40 6.29
N GLY A 127 5.26 1.42 7.15
CA GLY A 127 4.50 0.17 7.13
C GLY A 127 4.04 -0.22 8.53
N LEU A 128 2.86 -0.82 8.60
CA LEU A 128 2.26 -1.37 9.82
C LEU A 128 1.74 -2.78 9.57
N LEU A 129 2.00 -3.67 10.51
CA LEU A 129 1.41 -5.01 10.56
C LEU A 129 1.08 -5.32 12.01
N ILE A 130 -0.07 -5.96 12.25
CA ILE A 130 -0.46 -6.41 13.58
C ILE A 130 -0.64 -7.92 13.54
N ILE A 131 0.11 -8.63 14.41
CA ILE A 131 -0.02 -10.07 14.60
C ILE A 131 -0.23 -10.29 16.09
N ASP A 132 -1.36 -10.89 16.45
CA ASP A 132 -1.82 -10.99 17.82
C ASP A 132 -1.85 -9.57 18.47
N ASP A 133 -1.19 -9.38 19.59
CA ASP A 133 -1.12 -8.09 20.29
C ASP A 133 0.18 -7.32 20.00
N VAL A 134 0.87 -7.62 18.89
CA VAL A 134 2.16 -7.00 18.52
C VAL A 134 2.02 -6.18 17.24
N VAL A 135 2.37 -4.91 17.33
CA VAL A 135 2.45 -3.98 16.20
C VAL A 135 3.88 -3.93 15.68
N TYR A 136 4.07 -4.31 14.42
CA TYR A 136 5.33 -4.20 13.69
C TYR A 136 5.31 -2.90 12.90
N VAL A 137 6.34 -2.09 13.03
CA VAL A 137 6.46 -0.78 12.38
C VAL A 137 7.71 -0.73 11.51
N SER A 138 7.54 -0.49 10.23
CA SER A 138 8.65 -0.15 9.33
C SER A 138 9.13 1.26 9.63
N ASP A 139 10.23 1.40 10.36
CA ASP A 139 10.86 2.66 10.76
C ASP A 139 11.90 3.07 9.70
N ALA A 140 11.39 3.63 8.57
CA ALA A 140 12.09 3.71 7.31
C ALA A 140 13.44 4.47 7.38
N LEU A 141 13.47 5.66 7.94
CA LEU A 141 14.71 6.44 8.03
C LEU A 141 15.68 5.96 9.11
N ASN A 142 15.27 5.01 9.95
CA ASN A 142 16.12 4.30 10.88
C ASN A 142 16.51 2.91 10.37
N HIS A 143 16.02 2.52 9.16
CA HIS A 143 16.39 1.28 8.49
C HIS A 143 16.13 0.02 9.31
N ARG A 144 15.01 -0.04 10.03
CA ARG A 144 14.68 -1.11 10.97
C ARG A 144 13.19 -1.42 11.02
N ILE A 145 12.84 -2.57 11.61
CA ILE A 145 11.49 -2.86 12.08
C ILE A 145 11.51 -2.75 13.59
N GLN A 146 10.55 -2.04 14.17
CA GLN A 146 10.31 -1.98 15.60
C GLN A 146 9.03 -2.71 15.97
N ARG A 147 9.01 -3.34 17.15
CA ARG A 147 7.84 -4.00 17.71
C ARG A 147 7.33 -3.27 18.93
N TYR A 148 6.01 -3.18 19.00
CA TYR A 148 5.30 -2.54 20.11
C TYR A 148 4.12 -3.42 20.52
N TYR A 149 3.67 -3.32 21.74
CA TYR A 149 2.35 -3.76 22.11
C TYR A 149 1.30 -2.84 21.49
N THR A 150 0.05 -3.30 21.43
CA THR A 150 -1.08 -2.52 20.91
C THR A 150 -1.35 -1.23 21.66
N ASP A 151 -0.86 -1.10 22.91
CA ASP A 151 -0.92 0.12 23.70
C ASP A 151 0.28 1.08 23.51
N GLY A 152 1.15 0.78 22.53
CA GLY A 152 2.30 1.60 22.17
C GLY A 152 3.56 1.39 23.03
N ARG A 153 3.55 0.50 24.01
CA ARG A 153 4.77 0.16 24.78
C ARG A 153 5.76 -0.56 23.85
N PHE A 154 6.98 -0.04 23.80
CA PHE A 154 8.06 -0.63 23.01
C PHE A 154 8.44 -2.02 23.56
N ILE A 155 8.61 -2.98 22.64
CA ILE A 155 9.08 -4.34 22.96
C ILE A 155 10.55 -4.44 22.63
N ASP A 156 10.89 -4.38 21.36
CA ASP A 156 12.24 -4.48 20.81
C ASP A 156 12.29 -4.02 19.34
N GLN A 157 13.43 -4.23 18.73
CA GLN A 157 13.63 -3.96 17.30
C GLN A 157 14.48 -5.05 16.67
N PHE A 158 14.31 -5.24 15.37
CA PHE A 158 15.29 -5.91 14.56
C PHE A 158 15.67 -5.05 13.34
N ASN A 159 16.91 -4.81 13.26
CA ASN A 159 17.61 -4.49 12.03
C ASN A 159 18.63 -5.60 11.98
N SER A 160 18.55 -6.45 11.03
CA SER A 160 19.48 -7.56 11.00
C SER A 160 20.89 -7.03 10.73
N THR A 161 21.60 -6.73 11.81
CA THR A 161 23.02 -6.39 11.78
C THR A 161 23.91 -7.63 11.65
N LYS A 162 23.30 -8.83 11.62
CA LYS A 162 24.01 -10.10 11.64
C LYS A 162 24.77 -10.36 10.34
N THR A 163 24.22 -9.94 9.19
CA THR A 163 24.87 -10.05 7.88
C THR A 163 24.48 -8.85 7.02
N ILE A 164 25.30 -8.50 6.02
CA ILE A 164 24.99 -7.43 5.05
C ILE A 164 23.69 -7.74 4.31
N GLU A 165 23.42 -9.01 4.02
CA GLU A 165 22.22 -9.47 3.30
C GLU A 165 20.92 -9.21 4.06
N SER A 166 20.97 -9.17 5.38
CA SER A 166 19.81 -8.96 6.23
C SER A 166 19.60 -7.48 6.63
N GLN A 167 20.53 -6.58 6.29
CA GLN A 167 20.38 -5.15 6.58
C GLN A 167 19.31 -4.52 5.72
N LEU A 168 18.26 -3.96 6.36
CA LEU A 168 17.22 -3.18 5.70
C LEU A 168 17.72 -1.79 5.32
N ARG A 169 17.17 -1.26 4.22
CA ARG A 169 17.40 0.11 3.77
C ARG A 169 16.10 0.74 3.31
N TYR A 170 15.59 1.68 4.08
CA TYR A 170 14.29 2.31 3.84
C TYR A 170 13.16 1.25 3.68
N PRO A 171 12.90 0.39 4.69
CA PRO A 171 11.79 -0.55 4.61
C PRO A 171 10.47 0.21 4.49
N TRP A 172 9.58 -0.27 3.59
CA TRP A 172 8.25 0.32 3.39
C TRP A 172 7.15 -0.65 3.84
N GLY A 173 6.39 -1.24 2.90
CA GLY A 173 5.31 -2.13 3.24
C GLY A 173 5.78 -3.38 3.99
N ILE A 174 4.92 -3.89 4.85
CA ILE A 174 5.14 -5.11 5.64
C ILE A 174 3.85 -5.90 5.74
N THR A 175 3.94 -7.21 5.49
CA THR A 175 2.79 -8.13 5.61
C THR A 175 3.22 -9.44 6.27
N SER A 176 2.23 -10.26 6.66
CA SER A 176 2.47 -11.63 7.12
C SER A 176 2.21 -12.64 6.02
N GLY A 177 3.05 -13.68 5.97
CA GLY A 177 2.81 -14.87 5.16
C GLY A 177 1.99 -15.95 5.91
N LEU A 178 1.83 -17.11 5.25
CA LEU A 178 1.04 -18.24 5.75
C LEU A 178 1.58 -18.81 7.06
N ASP A 179 2.90 -18.88 7.19
CA ASP A 179 3.59 -19.41 8.37
C ASP A 179 3.80 -18.36 9.47
N ARG A 180 3.06 -17.22 9.37
CA ARG A 180 3.19 -16.06 10.27
C ARG A 180 4.57 -15.41 10.22
N ASP A 181 5.31 -15.61 9.18
CA ASP A 181 6.55 -14.92 8.85
C ASP A 181 6.25 -13.53 8.28
N LEU A 182 7.27 -12.68 8.25
CA LEU A 182 7.17 -11.29 7.86
C LEU A 182 7.78 -11.10 6.47
N TYR A 183 7.04 -10.51 5.57
CA TYR A 183 7.54 -10.02 4.28
C TYR A 183 7.67 -8.50 4.35
N VAL A 184 8.85 -7.99 4.06
CA VAL A 184 9.17 -6.56 4.13
C VAL A 184 9.62 -6.06 2.77
N ALA A 185 8.98 -5.03 2.25
CA ALA A 185 9.45 -4.31 1.08
C ALA A 185 10.67 -3.45 1.47
N ASP A 186 11.86 -3.94 1.15
CA ASP A 186 13.15 -3.29 1.43
C ASP A 186 13.51 -2.35 0.28
N TRP A 187 12.75 -1.24 0.20
CA TRP A 187 12.69 -0.30 -0.91
C TRP A 187 14.08 0.19 -1.37
N GLY A 188 14.95 0.51 -0.43
CA GLY A 188 16.27 1.04 -0.75
C GLY A 188 17.29 -0.02 -1.21
N ASN A 189 16.93 -1.30 -1.15
CA ASN A 189 17.74 -2.43 -1.60
C ASN A 189 17.11 -3.21 -2.76
N ASP A 190 16.02 -2.72 -3.34
CA ASP A 190 15.35 -3.29 -4.51
C ASP A 190 14.92 -4.76 -4.31
N ARG A 191 14.32 -5.08 -3.15
CA ARG A 191 14.01 -6.46 -2.79
C ARG A 191 12.87 -6.59 -1.79
N ILE A 192 12.30 -7.80 -1.70
CA ILE A 192 11.47 -8.25 -0.57
C ILE A 192 12.34 -9.12 0.33
N VAL A 193 12.28 -8.90 1.63
CA VAL A 193 12.99 -9.70 2.63
C VAL A 193 11.98 -10.45 3.49
N ARG A 194 12.19 -11.76 3.67
CA ARG A 194 11.38 -12.60 4.53
C ARG A 194 12.10 -12.84 5.85
N PHE A 195 11.44 -12.58 6.97
CA PHE A 195 11.94 -12.80 8.33
C PHE A 195 10.99 -13.72 9.09
N ASP A 196 11.52 -14.45 10.06
CA ASP A 196 10.69 -15.02 11.13
C ASP A 196 10.24 -13.92 12.11
N LEU A 197 9.30 -14.23 13.03
CA LEU A 197 8.82 -13.29 14.03
C LEU A 197 9.90 -12.78 15.00
N ASN A 198 11.07 -13.44 15.05
CA ASN A 198 12.22 -13.02 15.87
C ASN A 198 13.20 -12.13 15.08
N GLY A 199 12.89 -11.80 13.82
CA GLY A 199 13.73 -10.99 12.94
C GLY A 199 14.95 -11.75 12.39
N ASN A 200 14.93 -13.10 12.35
CA ASN A 200 15.94 -13.86 11.66
C ASN A 200 15.61 -13.92 10.17
N LEU A 201 16.61 -13.68 9.32
CA LEU A 201 16.48 -13.77 7.87
C LEU A 201 16.12 -15.18 7.43
N MET A 202 15.08 -15.31 6.62
CA MET A 202 14.64 -16.57 6.01
C MET A 202 14.99 -16.63 4.52
N SER A 203 14.59 -15.61 3.76
CA SER A 203 14.87 -15.51 2.32
C SER A 203 14.89 -14.07 1.83
N VAL A 204 15.39 -13.88 0.60
CA VAL A 204 15.46 -12.59 -0.09
C VAL A 204 15.01 -12.79 -1.54
N LEU A 205 13.98 -12.04 -1.95
CA LEU A 205 13.48 -11.99 -3.32
C LEU A 205 13.86 -10.64 -3.93
N SER A 206 14.83 -10.61 -4.86
CA SER A 206 15.21 -9.42 -5.64
C SER A 206 14.87 -9.58 -7.13
N LYS A 207 14.87 -10.82 -7.61
CA LYS A 207 14.43 -11.19 -8.95
C LYS A 207 13.90 -12.62 -8.90
N GLY A 208 12.62 -12.79 -9.24
CA GLY A 208 12.03 -14.11 -9.29
C GLY A 208 12.63 -15.00 -10.38
N LEU A 209 12.64 -16.30 -10.16
CA LEU A 209 13.07 -17.29 -11.13
C LEU A 209 12.17 -17.22 -12.38
N GLY A 210 12.74 -16.90 -13.53
CA GLY A 210 12.01 -16.70 -14.78
C GLY A 210 11.45 -15.29 -15.00
N ALA A 211 11.60 -14.36 -14.03
CA ALA A 211 11.20 -12.98 -14.22
C ALA A 211 12.08 -12.26 -15.26
N GLU A 212 11.45 -11.42 -16.08
CA GLU A 212 12.16 -10.54 -17.01
C GLU A 212 12.85 -9.39 -16.28
N LEU A 213 12.16 -8.78 -15.32
CA LEU A 213 12.62 -7.63 -14.55
C LEU A 213 12.99 -8.01 -13.11
N PRO A 214 14.14 -7.54 -12.58
CA PRO A 214 14.37 -7.53 -11.14
C PRO A 214 13.41 -6.53 -10.48
N LEU A 215 13.16 -6.69 -9.18
CA LEU A 215 12.45 -5.68 -8.40
C LEU A 215 13.23 -4.37 -8.39
N ASN A 216 12.51 -3.26 -8.38
CA ASN A 216 13.07 -1.91 -8.35
C ASN A 216 12.25 -1.05 -7.39
N ARG A 217 12.79 -0.78 -6.21
CA ARG A 217 12.12 0.02 -5.16
C ARG A 217 10.69 -0.48 -4.87
N PRO A 218 10.51 -1.76 -4.49
CA PRO A 218 9.19 -2.27 -4.16
C PRO A 218 8.60 -1.45 -3.00
N ALA A 219 7.37 -0.96 -3.20
CA ALA A 219 6.70 -0.13 -2.20
C ALA A 219 5.93 -0.97 -1.18
N ASP A 220 5.31 -2.06 -1.63
CA ASP A 220 4.45 -2.87 -0.77
C ASP A 220 4.44 -4.34 -1.23
N VAL A 221 4.01 -5.21 -0.33
CA VAL A 221 3.92 -6.65 -0.57
C VAL A 221 2.69 -7.23 0.12
N ALA A 222 2.00 -8.14 -0.55
CA ALA A 222 0.92 -8.95 0.01
C ALA A 222 1.16 -10.43 -0.26
N VAL A 223 0.60 -11.29 0.57
CA VAL A 223 0.66 -12.76 0.39
C VAL A 223 -0.76 -13.30 0.44
N ASP A 224 -1.14 -14.10 -0.57
CA ASP A 224 -2.46 -14.72 -0.63
C ASP A 224 -2.53 -16.04 0.18
N PRO A 225 -3.73 -16.63 0.36
CA PRO A 225 -3.89 -17.90 1.07
C PRO A 225 -3.19 -19.10 0.39
N ASP A 226 -2.77 -19.00 -0.86
CA ASP A 226 -2.00 -20.05 -1.56
C ASP A 226 -0.48 -19.84 -1.41
N GLY A 227 -0.05 -18.74 -0.77
CA GLY A 227 1.35 -18.38 -0.57
C GLY A 227 1.96 -17.61 -1.74
N ASN A 228 1.16 -17.12 -2.71
CA ASN A 228 1.68 -16.27 -3.77
C ASN A 228 1.99 -14.88 -3.23
N ILE A 229 3.08 -14.31 -3.71
CA ILE A 229 3.65 -13.05 -3.27
C ILE A 229 3.35 -11.98 -4.33
N TYR A 230 2.61 -10.96 -3.96
CA TYR A 230 2.22 -9.83 -4.80
C TYR A 230 3.04 -8.61 -4.42
N VAL A 231 3.74 -8.00 -5.36
CA VAL A 231 4.64 -6.89 -5.10
C VAL A 231 4.23 -5.66 -5.90
N ALA A 232 3.90 -4.57 -5.23
CA ALA A 232 3.77 -3.26 -5.83
C ALA A 232 5.18 -2.73 -6.15
N ASP A 233 5.64 -2.99 -7.37
CA ASP A 233 7.01 -2.68 -7.82
C ASP A 233 7.09 -1.25 -8.36
N TRP A 234 7.19 -0.30 -7.44
CA TRP A 234 7.07 1.14 -7.67
C TRP A 234 8.05 1.64 -8.74
N GLY A 235 9.31 1.22 -8.69
CA GLY A 235 10.34 1.70 -9.62
C GLY A 235 10.15 1.18 -11.05
N ASN A 236 9.51 0.02 -11.21
CA ASN A 236 9.18 -0.56 -12.51
C ASN A 236 7.75 -0.21 -12.98
N GLN A 237 6.95 0.44 -12.13
CA GLN A 237 5.56 0.83 -12.41
C GLN A 237 4.66 -0.38 -12.76
N VAL A 238 4.83 -1.49 -12.03
CA VAL A 238 4.13 -2.76 -12.28
C VAL A 238 3.71 -3.43 -10.98
N LEU A 239 2.75 -4.35 -11.09
CA LEU A 239 2.53 -5.43 -10.13
C LEU A 239 3.32 -6.65 -10.62
N GLN A 240 4.16 -7.24 -9.78
CA GLN A 240 4.79 -8.54 -10.03
C GLN A 240 4.25 -9.60 -9.06
N ILE A 241 4.04 -10.83 -9.54
CA ILE A 241 3.53 -11.93 -8.73
C ILE A 241 4.49 -13.11 -8.81
N PHE A 242 4.78 -13.70 -7.66
CA PHE A 242 5.68 -14.84 -7.50
C PHE A 242 4.99 -15.93 -6.68
N ASP A 243 5.39 -17.19 -6.86
CA ASP A 243 4.99 -18.26 -5.94
C ASP A 243 5.85 -18.25 -4.65
N GLN A 244 5.47 -19.10 -3.71
CA GLN A 244 6.19 -19.27 -2.42
C GLN A 244 7.67 -19.70 -2.56
N ASN A 245 8.11 -20.13 -3.76
CA ASN A 245 9.48 -20.53 -4.08
C ASN A 245 10.20 -19.48 -4.93
N ASP A 246 9.72 -18.23 -4.92
CA ASP A 246 10.26 -17.10 -5.66
C ASP A 246 10.20 -17.25 -7.19
N LYS A 247 9.38 -18.20 -7.72
CA LYS A 247 9.16 -18.34 -9.15
C LYS A 247 8.21 -17.27 -9.63
N PHE A 248 8.59 -16.56 -10.68
CA PHE A 248 7.73 -15.57 -11.34
C PHE A 248 6.48 -16.24 -11.94
N LEU A 249 5.32 -15.66 -11.70
CA LEU A 249 4.03 -16.13 -12.20
C LEU A 249 3.42 -15.15 -13.19
N TYR A 250 3.38 -13.86 -12.86
CA TYR A 250 2.66 -12.87 -13.66
C TYR A 250 3.17 -11.44 -13.42
N MET A 251 2.95 -10.56 -14.39
CA MET A 251 3.20 -9.13 -14.28
C MET A 251 2.07 -8.34 -14.97
N SER A 252 1.60 -7.28 -14.33
CA SER A 252 0.67 -6.32 -14.92
C SER A 252 1.24 -4.91 -14.86
N ARG A 253 0.94 -4.11 -15.89
CA ARG A 253 1.18 -2.65 -15.93
C ARG A 253 -0.06 -1.85 -15.54
N GLY A 254 -1.18 -2.51 -15.24
CA GLY A 254 -2.48 -1.89 -15.06
C GLY A 254 -3.29 -1.81 -16.35
N GLU A 255 -4.63 -1.80 -16.19
CA GLU A 255 -5.60 -1.88 -17.30
C GLU A 255 -6.83 -1.01 -17.02
N ALA A 256 -6.71 0.04 -16.22
CA ALA A 256 -7.86 0.83 -15.77
C ALA A 256 -8.55 1.60 -16.90
N ASP A 257 -9.87 1.66 -16.79
CA ASP A 257 -10.76 2.54 -17.57
C ASP A 257 -11.43 3.58 -16.65
N LEU A 258 -12.35 4.38 -17.16
CA LEU A 258 -13.15 5.29 -16.36
C LEU A 258 -14.02 4.53 -15.37
N ASN A 259 -13.92 4.86 -14.10
CA ASN A 259 -14.77 4.28 -13.08
C ASN A 259 -16.12 4.99 -12.96
N GLN A 260 -17.03 4.40 -12.18
CA GLN A 260 -18.39 4.92 -12.00
C GLN A 260 -18.38 6.38 -11.48
N TRP A 261 -17.52 6.74 -10.54
CA TRP A 261 -17.47 8.12 -10.01
C TRP A 261 -17.02 9.13 -11.06
N ALA A 262 -16.07 8.75 -11.92
CA ALA A 262 -15.64 9.58 -13.04
C ALA A 262 -16.75 9.73 -14.09
N LEU A 263 -17.48 8.66 -14.38
CA LEU A 263 -18.62 8.71 -15.28
C LEU A 263 -19.74 9.62 -14.75
N GLU A 264 -20.11 9.50 -13.47
CA GLU A 264 -21.09 10.37 -12.80
C GLU A 264 -20.64 11.84 -12.84
N TYR A 265 -19.35 12.12 -12.63
CA TYR A 265 -18.78 13.46 -12.73
C TYR A 265 -18.96 14.03 -14.14
N PHE A 266 -18.61 13.28 -15.19
CA PHE A 266 -18.77 13.72 -16.56
C PHE A 266 -20.24 13.87 -16.98
N GLU A 267 -21.18 13.12 -16.42
CA GLU A 267 -22.61 13.34 -16.63
C GLU A 267 -23.06 14.71 -16.09
N ALA A 268 -22.48 15.15 -14.97
CA ALA A 268 -22.77 16.46 -14.39
C ALA A 268 -22.01 17.63 -15.08
N GLN A 269 -20.89 17.34 -15.76
CA GLN A 269 -19.98 18.32 -16.37
C GLN A 269 -19.87 18.10 -17.90
N GLN A 270 -20.90 18.51 -18.64
CA GLN A 270 -21.00 18.19 -20.08
C GLN A 270 -19.88 18.77 -20.94
N ASP A 271 -19.36 19.96 -20.61
CA ASP A 271 -18.23 20.56 -21.34
C ASP A 271 -16.96 19.72 -21.17
N GLU A 272 -16.70 19.21 -19.97
CA GLU A 272 -15.57 18.33 -19.70
C GLU A 272 -15.76 16.96 -20.36
N LYS A 273 -17.00 16.43 -20.35
CA LYS A 273 -17.34 15.20 -21.07
C LYS A 273 -17.04 15.34 -22.55
N GLN A 274 -17.40 16.49 -23.16
CA GLN A 274 -17.10 16.76 -24.56
C GLN A 274 -15.58 16.87 -24.81
N ALA A 275 -14.85 17.57 -23.96
CA ALA A 275 -13.39 17.65 -24.03
C ALA A 275 -12.76 16.25 -23.91
N ARG A 276 -13.25 15.45 -22.99
CA ARG A 276 -12.81 14.04 -22.81
C ARG A 276 -13.05 13.19 -24.04
N SER A 277 -14.15 13.40 -24.79
CA SER A 277 -14.46 12.59 -25.97
C SER A 277 -13.43 12.73 -27.10
N SER A 278 -12.66 13.83 -27.12
CA SER A 278 -11.54 14.07 -28.02
C SER A 278 -10.17 13.72 -27.44
N TYR A 279 -10.13 13.34 -26.15
CA TYR A 279 -8.89 12.96 -25.47
C TYR A 279 -8.40 11.60 -25.91
N VAL A 280 -7.12 11.49 -26.19
CA VAL A 280 -6.44 10.23 -26.46
C VAL A 280 -5.76 9.79 -25.17
N PRO A 281 -6.24 8.70 -24.52
CA PRO A 281 -5.70 8.26 -23.20
C PRO A 281 -4.30 7.64 -23.29
N VAL A 282 -3.73 7.59 -24.47
CA VAL A 282 -2.41 7.05 -24.77
C VAL A 282 -1.63 8.08 -25.57
N TYR A 283 -0.57 8.62 -25.01
CA TYR A 283 0.38 9.47 -25.71
C TYR A 283 1.60 8.67 -26.12
N GLU A 284 1.93 8.68 -27.40
CA GLU A 284 3.22 8.18 -27.86
C GLU A 284 4.36 8.96 -27.21
N THR A 285 5.39 8.26 -26.81
CA THR A 285 6.58 8.84 -26.19
C THR A 285 7.82 8.04 -26.63
N ASP A 286 8.89 8.75 -26.85
CA ASP A 286 10.23 8.22 -27.19
C ASP A 286 11.12 8.04 -25.95
N THR A 287 10.57 8.33 -24.76
CA THR A 287 11.29 8.08 -23.51
C THR A 287 11.28 6.59 -23.14
N GLU A 288 12.40 6.12 -22.61
CA GLU A 288 12.52 4.80 -21.98
C GLU A 288 12.25 4.84 -20.47
N ASP A 289 12.02 6.02 -19.90
CA ASP A 289 11.64 6.18 -18.49
C ASP A 289 10.24 5.60 -18.24
N VAL A 290 10.20 4.45 -17.57
CA VAL A 290 8.96 3.70 -17.32
C VAL A 290 7.93 4.51 -16.54
N ARG A 291 8.36 5.43 -15.68
CA ARG A 291 7.47 6.30 -14.91
C ARG A 291 6.85 7.38 -15.79
N GLU A 292 7.61 7.95 -16.71
CA GLU A 292 7.09 8.90 -17.70
C GLU A 292 6.14 8.21 -18.68
N VAL A 293 6.46 7.00 -19.13
CA VAL A 293 5.55 6.17 -19.95
C VAL A 293 4.23 5.95 -19.21
N SER A 294 4.27 5.53 -17.95
CA SER A 294 3.08 5.30 -17.13
C SER A 294 2.26 6.57 -16.91
N ALA A 295 2.90 7.72 -16.76
CA ALA A 295 2.20 9.01 -16.63
C ALA A 295 1.37 9.36 -17.88
N ARG A 296 1.80 8.92 -19.07
CA ARG A 296 1.19 9.24 -20.36
C ARG A 296 0.18 8.21 -20.85
N ILE A 297 0.17 7.00 -20.28
CA ILE A 297 -0.75 5.92 -20.65
C ILE A 297 -1.74 5.73 -19.50
N GLU A 298 -2.94 6.26 -19.65
CA GLU A 298 -3.92 6.34 -18.57
C GLU A 298 -4.30 4.99 -17.94
N PRO A 299 -4.46 3.87 -18.66
CA PRO A 299 -4.69 2.56 -18.08
C PRO A 299 -3.59 2.06 -17.14
N TYR A 300 -2.34 2.48 -17.36
CA TYR A 300 -1.19 1.97 -16.62
C TYR A 300 -1.14 2.47 -15.18
N PHE A 301 -0.54 1.67 -14.31
CA PHE A 301 -0.19 2.12 -12.96
C PHE A 301 0.75 3.31 -13.02
N TRP A 302 0.46 4.32 -12.21
CA TRP A 302 1.37 5.43 -11.99
C TRP A 302 1.63 5.60 -10.51
N ASP A 303 2.85 5.22 -10.09
CA ASP A 303 3.31 5.10 -8.71
C ASP A 303 2.44 4.10 -7.90
N PRO A 304 2.46 2.78 -8.25
CA PRO A 304 1.80 1.76 -7.46
C PRO A 304 2.45 1.68 -6.07
N CYS A 305 1.70 2.02 -5.03
CA CYS A 305 2.25 2.26 -3.69
C CYS A 305 1.75 1.27 -2.63
N SER A 306 0.64 0.57 -2.87
CA SER A 306 0.13 -0.44 -1.96
C SER A 306 -0.57 -1.56 -2.73
N VAL A 307 -0.49 -2.77 -2.21
CA VAL A 307 -1.15 -3.96 -2.75
C VAL A 307 -1.81 -4.75 -1.63
N MET A 308 -3.02 -5.25 -1.85
CA MET A 308 -3.66 -6.19 -0.95
C MET A 308 -4.39 -7.27 -1.74
N VAL A 309 -4.60 -8.42 -1.11
CA VAL A 309 -5.41 -9.52 -1.65
C VAL A 309 -6.50 -9.84 -0.64
N ASP A 310 -7.75 -9.92 -1.08
CA ASP A 310 -8.88 -10.26 -0.22
C ASP A 310 -9.07 -11.78 -0.09
N ALA A 311 -10.01 -12.18 0.79
CA ALA A 311 -10.31 -13.59 1.02
C ALA A 311 -10.90 -14.31 -0.21
N ASP A 312 -11.41 -13.56 -1.19
CA ASP A 312 -11.92 -14.09 -2.45
C ASP A 312 -10.83 -14.10 -3.55
N SER A 313 -9.56 -13.87 -3.17
CA SER A 313 -8.37 -13.81 -4.05
C SER A 313 -8.40 -12.66 -5.08
N ARG A 314 -9.17 -11.59 -4.82
CA ARG A 314 -9.09 -10.36 -5.62
C ARG A 314 -7.87 -9.56 -5.23
N VAL A 315 -7.23 -9.00 -6.22
CA VAL A 315 -6.02 -8.19 -6.05
C VAL A 315 -6.37 -6.72 -6.22
N TYR A 316 -5.96 -5.91 -5.27
CA TYR A 316 -6.16 -4.46 -5.27
C TYR A 316 -4.80 -3.78 -5.34
N VAL A 317 -4.60 -2.85 -6.27
CA VAL A 317 -3.35 -2.09 -6.43
C VAL A 317 -3.64 -0.60 -6.37
N LEU A 318 -3.12 0.07 -5.35
CA LEU A 318 -3.29 1.51 -5.13
C LEU A 318 -2.20 2.31 -5.86
N GLU A 319 -2.63 3.39 -6.49
CA GLU A 319 -1.78 4.29 -7.29
C GLU A 319 -1.78 5.70 -6.71
N THR A 320 -0.61 6.20 -6.31
CA THR A 320 -0.49 7.56 -5.74
C THR A 320 -0.86 8.63 -6.75
N CYS A 321 -0.31 8.58 -7.96
CA CYS A 321 -0.44 9.65 -8.95
C CYS A 321 -1.70 9.55 -9.82
N ARG A 322 -2.41 8.42 -9.80
CA ARG A 322 -3.72 8.26 -10.45
C ARG A 322 -4.88 8.45 -9.47
N HIS A 323 -4.60 8.56 -8.17
CA HIS A 323 -5.62 8.80 -7.15
C HIS A 323 -6.73 7.73 -7.13
N ARG A 324 -6.36 6.47 -7.39
CA ARG A 324 -7.29 5.34 -7.50
C ARG A 324 -6.62 4.05 -7.05
N PHE A 325 -7.41 3.01 -6.85
CA PHE A 325 -6.92 1.63 -6.87
C PHE A 325 -7.62 0.82 -7.96
N GLN A 326 -6.88 -0.05 -8.61
CA GLN A 326 -7.41 -1.01 -9.57
C GLN A 326 -7.70 -2.34 -8.89
N ILE A 327 -8.74 -3.03 -9.34
CA ILE A 327 -9.19 -4.32 -8.83
C ILE A 327 -9.09 -5.36 -9.95
N PHE A 328 -8.50 -6.49 -9.63
CA PHE A 328 -8.33 -7.62 -10.54
C PHE A 328 -8.92 -8.88 -9.93
N GLU A 329 -9.60 -9.67 -10.75
CA GLU A 329 -10.03 -11.03 -10.42
C GLU A 329 -8.93 -12.01 -10.82
N ARG A 330 -8.65 -13.00 -9.97
CA ARG A 330 -7.75 -14.10 -10.28
C ARG A 330 -8.50 -15.16 -11.08
N ILE A 331 -7.99 -15.56 -12.26
CA ILE A 331 -8.56 -16.55 -13.16
C ILE A 331 -7.61 -17.71 -13.44
#